data_38961bfcff82d6b1c009c9b8a729b6ca
#
_entry.id   38961bfcff82d6b1c009c9b8a729b6ca
#
_cell.length_a   1.000
_cell.length_b   1.000
_cell.length_c   1.000
_cell.angle_alpha   90.00
_cell.angle_beta   90.00
_cell.angle_gamma   90.00
#
_symmetry.space_group_name_H-M   'P 1'
#
loop_
_entity.id
_entity.type
_entity.pdbx_description
1 polymer ?
#
loop_
_entity_poly.entity_id
_entity_poly.type
_entity_poly.pdbx_seq_one_letter_code
_entity_poly.pdbx_strand_id
1 'polypeptide(L)'
;RVKSVAVSLKDYQWLPFDRLTETRRDRFGCDTFSEGTLANFGADCSRRLEPVEAVIRALAAQSEVAGFDETGLRATGSLHWLHTVSTRWLTWYFAHPRRGREAMDAAGILPGFRGRAVHDFWDSYLKYDCDHAFCNAHLLRELIFLWEEQNQQWAKTMIDHLLAIKTAVAAARAAGLAALPAADLDGFHNRYLQIAEAGYAENPATQPPVQPKRRGRRKQNKARNLLDRFRDHPEGILAFMRDFAVPFDNNQSERDLRMMKLRQKISGTFRSFDALVDFCRIRGYVSTARKNGLNALDALRRAFLGEPFVPAADTS
;
A
#
# COMPACT_ATOMS: atom_id res chain seq x y z
N ARG A 1 -31.71 6.50 0.37
CA ARG A 1 -31.03 7.66 0.98
C ARG A 1 -30.55 7.37 2.40
N VAL A 2 -31.44 6.87 3.30
CA VAL A 2 -31.05 6.55 4.71
C VAL A 2 -29.94 5.50 4.77
N LYS A 3 -30.05 4.41 4.01
CA LYS A 3 -29.04 3.32 3.97
C LYS A 3 -27.65 3.86 3.54
N SER A 4 -27.56 4.69 2.51
CA SER A 4 -26.28 5.24 2.04
C SER A 4 -25.65 6.18 3.07
N VAL A 5 -26.43 6.99 3.77
CA VAL A 5 -25.93 7.83 4.88
C VAL A 5 -25.42 6.97 6.03
N ALA A 6 -26.17 5.94 6.45
CA ALA A 6 -25.76 5.05 7.52
C ALA A 6 -24.44 4.31 7.20
N VAL A 7 -24.32 3.75 5.99
CA VAL A 7 -23.09 3.08 5.54
C VAL A 7 -21.93 4.08 5.42
N SER A 8 -22.19 5.31 4.92
CA SER A 8 -21.17 6.36 4.87
C SER A 8 -20.64 6.71 6.27
N LEU A 9 -21.53 6.90 7.24
CA LEU A 9 -21.13 7.24 8.61
C LEU A 9 -20.37 6.06 9.28
N LYS A 10 -20.82 4.83 9.07
CA LYS A 10 -20.20 3.64 9.66
C LYS A 10 -18.88 3.24 8.99
N ASP A 11 -18.87 3.03 7.66
CA ASP A 11 -17.76 2.39 6.96
C ASP A 11 -16.77 3.40 6.36
N TYR A 12 -17.22 4.64 6.12
CA TYR A 12 -16.34 5.69 5.62
C TYR A 12 -15.87 6.66 6.71
N GLN A 13 -16.77 7.10 7.63
CA GLN A 13 -16.44 7.99 8.74
C GLN A 13 -16.10 7.24 10.04
N TRP A 14 -16.24 5.92 10.07
CA TRP A 14 -15.89 5.00 11.18
C TRP A 14 -16.66 5.25 12.48
N LEU A 15 -17.88 5.82 12.42
CA LEU A 15 -18.69 5.92 13.61
C LEU A 15 -19.05 4.53 14.14
N PRO A 16 -18.80 4.25 15.45
CA PRO A 16 -19.28 3.05 16.09
C PRO A 16 -20.81 2.95 16.04
N PHE A 17 -21.36 1.76 16.12
CA PHE A 17 -22.80 1.54 16.01
C PHE A 17 -23.61 2.30 17.07
N ASP A 18 -23.14 2.29 18.34
CA ASP A 18 -23.75 3.02 19.45
C ASP A 18 -23.83 4.52 19.16
N ARG A 19 -22.71 5.15 18.78
CA ARG A 19 -22.65 6.57 18.41
C ARG A 19 -23.48 6.89 17.17
N LEU A 20 -23.55 5.99 16.21
CA LEU A 20 -24.37 6.16 15.02
C LEU A 20 -25.86 6.15 15.38
N THR A 21 -26.26 5.26 16.29
CA THR A 21 -27.64 5.20 16.80
C THR A 21 -27.99 6.46 17.57
N GLU A 22 -27.11 6.91 18.48
CA GLU A 22 -27.25 8.17 19.23
C GLU A 22 -27.36 9.37 18.28
N THR A 23 -26.41 9.55 17.37
CA THR A 23 -26.41 10.65 16.39
C THR A 23 -27.72 10.73 15.59
N ARG A 24 -28.28 9.58 15.24
CA ARG A 24 -29.54 9.52 14.49
C ARG A 24 -30.75 9.90 15.34
N ARG A 25 -30.79 9.46 16.59
CA ARG A 25 -31.83 9.87 17.54
C ARG A 25 -31.80 11.37 17.75
N ASP A 26 -30.64 11.91 18.10
CA ASP A 26 -30.49 13.30 18.52
C ASP A 26 -30.64 14.31 17.38
N ARG A 27 -30.17 13.94 16.17
CA ARG A 27 -30.18 14.87 15.03
C ARG A 27 -31.38 14.72 14.10
N PHE A 28 -31.94 13.50 14.04
CA PHE A 28 -32.98 13.18 13.07
C PHE A 28 -34.27 12.66 13.69
N GLY A 29 -34.34 12.57 15.04
CA GLY A 29 -35.53 12.08 15.73
C GLY A 29 -35.88 10.62 15.34
N CYS A 30 -34.90 9.82 14.93
CA CYS A 30 -35.12 8.52 14.32
C CYS A 30 -34.60 7.38 15.21
N ASP A 31 -35.51 6.73 15.95
CA ASP A 31 -35.23 5.60 16.85
C ASP A 31 -35.43 4.23 16.19
N THR A 32 -35.80 4.16 14.92
CA THR A 32 -36.34 2.96 14.29
C THR A 32 -35.32 1.91 13.84
N PHE A 33 -34.02 2.16 14.00
CA PHE A 33 -33.01 1.20 13.51
C PHE A 33 -32.10 0.72 14.65
N SER A 34 -32.10 -0.55 14.91
CA SER A 34 -31.16 -1.22 15.80
C SER A 34 -29.76 -1.30 15.18
N GLU A 35 -28.74 -1.63 15.99
CA GLU A 35 -27.37 -1.91 15.49
C GLU A 35 -27.40 -3.03 14.45
N GLY A 36 -28.24 -4.07 14.64
CA GLY A 36 -28.42 -5.16 13.68
C GLY A 36 -28.97 -4.67 12.33
N THR A 37 -29.90 -3.72 12.33
CA THR A 37 -30.40 -3.12 11.09
C THR A 37 -29.29 -2.33 10.37
N LEU A 38 -28.46 -1.61 11.12
CA LEU A 38 -27.33 -0.87 10.55
C LEU A 38 -26.26 -1.82 9.98
N ALA A 39 -26.01 -2.95 10.65
CA ALA A 39 -25.13 -3.99 10.13
C ALA A 39 -25.67 -4.58 8.81
N ASN A 40 -26.97 -4.86 8.74
CA ASN A 40 -27.64 -5.35 7.54
C ASN A 40 -27.57 -4.35 6.36
N PHE A 41 -27.55 -3.05 6.62
CA PHE A 41 -27.32 -2.06 5.56
C PHE A 41 -25.91 -2.15 4.97
N GLY A 42 -24.89 -2.44 5.80
CA GLY A 42 -23.53 -2.71 5.34
C GLY A 42 -23.48 -3.97 4.46
N ALA A 43 -24.05 -5.08 4.93
CA ALA A 43 -24.11 -6.32 4.18
C ALA A 43 -24.89 -6.19 2.85
N ASP A 44 -26.03 -5.45 2.84
CA ASP A 44 -26.79 -5.15 1.61
C ASP A 44 -25.95 -4.33 0.63
N CYS A 45 -25.25 -3.31 1.12
CA CYS A 45 -24.33 -2.51 0.30
C CYS A 45 -23.22 -3.37 -0.29
N SER A 46 -22.56 -4.19 0.53
CA SER A 46 -21.49 -5.08 0.12
C SER A 46 -21.93 -6.03 -1.01
N ARG A 47 -23.06 -6.72 -0.85
CA ARG A 47 -23.59 -7.60 -1.91
C ARG A 47 -23.83 -6.87 -3.24
N ARG A 48 -24.34 -5.64 -3.20
CA ARG A 48 -24.57 -4.82 -4.41
C ARG A 48 -23.27 -4.41 -5.09
N LEU A 49 -22.19 -4.33 -4.35
CA LEU A 49 -20.87 -3.92 -4.83
C LEU A 49 -20.01 -5.09 -5.30
N GLU A 50 -20.43 -6.33 -5.10
CA GLU A 50 -19.66 -7.51 -5.48
C GLU A 50 -19.26 -7.52 -6.97
N PRO A 51 -20.16 -7.23 -7.93
CA PRO A 51 -19.77 -7.14 -9.35
C PRO A 51 -18.73 -6.05 -9.63
N VAL A 52 -18.84 -4.90 -8.94
CA VAL A 52 -17.89 -3.79 -9.12
C VAL A 52 -16.54 -4.11 -8.48
N GLU A 53 -16.52 -4.77 -7.32
CA GLU A 53 -15.28 -5.25 -6.70
C GLU A 53 -14.53 -6.19 -7.66
N ALA A 54 -15.22 -7.10 -8.33
CA ALA A 54 -14.63 -7.99 -9.33
C ALA A 54 -13.96 -7.20 -10.47
N VAL A 55 -14.62 -6.14 -10.97
CA VAL A 55 -14.05 -5.24 -11.98
C VAL A 55 -12.82 -4.51 -11.44
N ILE A 56 -12.90 -3.91 -10.25
CA ILE A 56 -11.76 -3.21 -9.61
C ILE A 56 -10.56 -4.17 -9.49
N ARG A 57 -10.79 -5.41 -9.01
CA ARG A 57 -9.75 -6.42 -8.88
C ARG A 57 -9.13 -6.80 -10.23
N ALA A 58 -9.97 -7.01 -11.25
CA ALA A 58 -9.49 -7.34 -12.60
C ALA A 58 -8.65 -6.21 -13.22
N LEU A 59 -9.09 -4.96 -13.09
CA LEU A 59 -8.35 -3.79 -13.56
C LEU A 59 -7.04 -3.60 -12.78
N ALA A 60 -7.05 -3.79 -11.45
CA ALA A 60 -5.84 -3.73 -10.63
C ALA A 60 -4.81 -4.80 -11.04
N ALA A 61 -5.27 -6.01 -11.41
CA ALA A 61 -4.41 -7.08 -11.90
C ALA A 61 -3.80 -6.80 -13.29
N GLN A 62 -4.40 -5.92 -14.07
CA GLN A 62 -3.94 -5.53 -15.41
C GLN A 62 -3.18 -4.20 -15.42
N SER A 63 -3.01 -3.55 -14.26
CA SER A 63 -2.35 -2.25 -14.18
C SER A 63 -0.87 -2.36 -14.53
N GLU A 64 -0.33 -1.36 -15.22
CA GLU A 64 1.10 -1.27 -15.53
C GLU A 64 1.94 -1.06 -14.27
N VAL A 65 1.43 -0.27 -13.32
CA VAL A 65 2.08 -0.02 -12.02
C VAL A 65 1.03 -0.11 -10.91
N ALA A 66 1.29 -0.93 -9.90
CA ALA A 66 0.43 -1.04 -8.72
C ALA A 66 1.25 -1.12 -7.43
N GLY A 67 0.80 -0.41 -6.41
CA GLY A 67 1.36 -0.50 -5.07
C GLY A 67 0.70 -1.64 -4.29
N PHE A 68 1.53 -2.41 -3.59
CA PHE A 68 1.12 -3.51 -2.72
C PHE A 68 1.60 -3.24 -1.29
N ASP A 69 0.74 -3.48 -0.32
CA ASP A 69 1.06 -3.34 1.10
C ASP A 69 0.09 -4.15 1.95
N GLU A 70 0.41 -4.42 3.22
CA GLU A 70 -0.47 -5.13 4.12
C GLU A 70 -0.35 -4.63 5.56
N THR A 71 -1.42 -4.80 6.33
CA THR A 71 -1.45 -4.42 7.74
C THR A 71 -2.20 -5.43 8.58
N GLY A 72 -1.68 -5.71 9.78
CA GLY A 72 -2.35 -6.57 10.77
C GLY A 72 -3.55 -5.86 11.40
N LEU A 73 -4.62 -6.61 11.59
CA LEU A 73 -5.84 -6.19 12.28
C LEU A 73 -6.42 -7.33 13.12
N ARG A 74 -7.38 -7.01 14.01
CA ARG A 74 -8.09 -8.04 14.77
C ARG A 74 -9.53 -8.15 14.30
N ALA A 75 -9.93 -9.41 14.03
CA ALA A 75 -11.31 -9.79 13.80
C ALA A 75 -11.60 -11.06 14.61
N THR A 76 -12.79 -11.17 15.22
CA THR A 76 -13.17 -12.33 16.05
C THR A 76 -12.15 -12.69 17.14
N GLY A 77 -11.47 -11.68 17.71
CA GLY A 77 -10.42 -11.87 18.72
C GLY A 77 -9.06 -12.32 18.18
N SER A 78 -8.95 -12.74 16.91
CA SER A 78 -7.76 -13.27 16.26
C SER A 78 -7.07 -12.25 15.36
N LEU A 79 -5.76 -12.42 15.13
CA LEU A 79 -5.00 -11.63 14.18
C LEU A 79 -5.32 -12.05 12.75
N HIS A 80 -5.68 -11.08 11.93
CA HIS A 80 -5.89 -11.20 10.49
C HIS A 80 -5.04 -10.13 9.78
N TRP A 81 -4.96 -10.23 8.47
CA TRP A 81 -4.19 -9.31 7.65
C TRP A 81 -5.07 -8.73 6.55
N LEU A 82 -4.95 -7.43 6.36
CA LEU A 82 -5.54 -6.70 5.26
C LEU A 82 -4.46 -6.44 4.24
N HIS A 83 -4.61 -7.00 3.07
CA HIS A 83 -3.78 -6.72 1.90
C HIS A 83 -4.46 -5.65 1.06
N THR A 84 -3.67 -4.77 0.46
CA THR A 84 -4.16 -3.77 -0.50
C THR A 84 -3.42 -3.84 -1.81
N VAL A 85 -4.14 -3.57 -2.87
CA VAL A 85 -3.58 -3.21 -4.17
C VAL A 85 -4.09 -1.82 -4.50
N SER A 86 -3.17 -0.91 -4.78
CA SER A 86 -3.46 0.50 -4.95
C SER A 86 -2.80 1.03 -6.22
N THR A 87 -3.59 1.68 -7.07
CA THR A 87 -3.10 2.46 -8.21
C THR A 87 -3.48 3.93 -8.04
N ARG A 88 -3.15 4.78 -9.01
CA ARG A 88 -3.63 6.16 -9.07
C ARG A 88 -5.17 6.25 -9.01
N TRP A 89 -5.86 5.26 -9.61
CA TRP A 89 -7.32 5.29 -9.82
C TRP A 89 -8.09 4.24 -9.03
N LEU A 90 -7.41 3.17 -8.57
CA LEU A 90 -8.05 2.01 -7.97
C LEU A 90 -7.54 1.76 -6.56
N THR A 91 -8.40 1.18 -5.74
CA THR A 91 -8.03 0.58 -4.45
C THR A 91 -8.82 -0.70 -4.26
N TRP A 92 -8.14 -1.79 -4.08
CA TRP A 92 -8.74 -3.07 -3.73
C TRP A 92 -8.17 -3.59 -2.41
N TYR A 93 -9.02 -4.20 -1.59
CA TYR A 93 -8.63 -4.78 -0.31
C TYR A 93 -8.99 -6.24 -0.25
N PHE A 94 -8.14 -7.02 0.39
CA PHE A 94 -8.34 -8.44 0.62
C PHE A 94 -7.96 -8.80 2.07
N ALA A 95 -8.89 -9.37 2.82
CA ALA A 95 -8.68 -9.82 4.19
C ALA A 95 -8.34 -11.32 4.20
N HIS A 96 -7.29 -11.69 4.98
CA HIS A 96 -6.88 -13.10 5.10
C HIS A 96 -6.33 -13.38 6.52
N PRO A 97 -6.47 -14.62 7.06
CA PRO A 97 -5.90 -15.00 8.35
C PRO A 97 -4.36 -14.99 8.37
N ARG A 98 -3.72 -15.16 7.22
CA ARG A 98 -2.25 -15.17 7.08
C ARG A 98 -1.73 -13.90 6.42
N ARG A 99 -0.45 -13.58 6.66
CA ARG A 99 0.23 -12.44 6.05
C ARG A 99 0.90 -12.79 4.72
N GLY A 100 1.58 -13.93 4.67
CA GLY A 100 2.58 -14.24 3.66
C GLY A 100 2.01 -14.69 2.31
N ARG A 101 2.82 -15.49 1.62
CA ARG A 101 2.56 -15.97 0.27
C ARG A 101 1.19 -16.63 0.10
N GLU A 102 0.76 -17.44 1.10
CA GLU A 102 -0.56 -18.06 1.10
C GLU A 102 -1.68 -17.04 0.90
N ALA A 103 -1.60 -15.90 1.59
CA ALA A 103 -2.60 -14.82 1.45
C ALA A 103 -2.50 -14.11 0.10
N MET A 104 -1.29 -13.87 -0.38
CA MET A 104 -1.04 -13.22 -1.68
C MET A 104 -1.51 -14.12 -2.84
N ASP A 105 -1.28 -15.43 -2.74
CA ASP A 105 -1.76 -16.41 -3.71
C ASP A 105 -3.29 -16.50 -3.70
N ALA A 106 -3.92 -16.50 -2.50
CA ALA A 106 -5.37 -16.49 -2.34
C ALA A 106 -6.00 -15.18 -2.87
N ALA A 107 -5.33 -14.03 -2.73
CA ALA A 107 -5.75 -12.76 -3.33
C ALA A 107 -5.77 -12.84 -4.86
N GLY A 108 -4.89 -13.65 -5.47
CA GLY A 108 -4.90 -14.02 -6.88
C GLY A 108 -4.56 -12.88 -7.85
N ILE A 109 -3.88 -11.81 -7.39
CA ILE A 109 -3.38 -10.75 -8.26
C ILE A 109 -1.90 -10.98 -8.55
N LEU A 110 -1.04 -11.04 -7.55
CA LEU A 110 0.41 -11.18 -7.71
C LEU A 110 0.84 -12.42 -8.54
N PRO A 111 0.22 -13.61 -8.41
CA PRO A 111 0.62 -14.77 -9.21
C PRO A 111 0.54 -14.57 -10.73
N GLY A 112 -0.37 -13.70 -11.18
CA GLY A 112 -0.56 -13.41 -12.60
C GLY A 112 -0.17 -11.99 -13.00
N PHE A 113 0.33 -11.18 -12.07
CA PHE A 113 0.67 -9.79 -12.33
C PHE A 113 1.87 -9.69 -13.29
N ARG A 114 1.75 -8.82 -14.30
CA ARG A 114 2.78 -8.60 -15.32
C ARG A 114 3.28 -7.16 -15.35
N GLY A 115 2.68 -6.29 -14.57
CA GLY A 115 3.12 -4.91 -14.40
C GLY A 115 4.24 -4.80 -13.36
N ARG A 116 4.52 -3.57 -12.94
CA ARG A 116 5.50 -3.27 -11.91
C ARG A 116 4.85 -3.16 -10.53
N ALA A 117 5.23 -4.07 -9.62
CA ALA A 117 4.77 -4.08 -8.23
C ALA A 117 5.63 -3.13 -7.39
N VAL A 118 5.01 -2.11 -6.79
CA VAL A 118 5.66 -1.19 -5.85
C VAL A 118 5.37 -1.64 -4.43
N HIS A 119 6.41 -1.96 -3.65
CA HIS A 119 6.26 -2.50 -2.30
C HIS A 119 7.48 -2.21 -1.41
N ASP A 120 7.45 -2.61 -0.15
CA ASP A 120 8.63 -2.66 0.70
C ASP A 120 9.56 -3.83 0.30
N PHE A 121 10.71 -3.96 0.98
CA PHE A 121 11.67 -5.04 0.70
C PHE A 121 11.31 -6.38 1.35
N TRP A 122 10.04 -6.67 1.57
CA TRP A 122 9.67 -7.96 2.14
C TRP A 122 9.80 -9.10 1.13
N ASP A 123 10.62 -10.11 1.47
CA ASP A 123 10.99 -11.24 0.60
C ASP A 123 9.81 -11.96 -0.06
N SER A 124 8.61 -11.90 0.54
CA SER A 124 7.44 -12.57 -0.02
C SER A 124 7.01 -12.00 -1.37
N TYR A 125 7.20 -10.71 -1.58
CA TYR A 125 6.90 -10.06 -2.87
C TYR A 125 7.86 -10.48 -3.96
N LEU A 126 9.17 -10.62 -3.64
CA LEU A 126 10.22 -10.98 -4.59
C LEU A 126 10.10 -12.41 -5.17
N LYS A 127 9.10 -13.18 -4.72
CA LYS A 127 8.84 -14.53 -5.21
C LYS A 127 7.90 -14.58 -6.41
N TYR A 128 7.39 -13.44 -6.84
CA TYR A 128 6.49 -13.31 -7.98
C TYR A 128 7.26 -12.82 -9.21
N ASP A 129 6.90 -13.38 -10.37
CA ASP A 129 7.54 -13.10 -11.66
C ASP A 129 6.89 -11.85 -12.31
N CYS A 130 7.21 -10.69 -11.73
CA CYS A 130 6.82 -9.38 -12.24
C CYS A 130 7.98 -8.40 -12.02
N ASP A 131 7.90 -7.22 -12.64
CA ASP A 131 8.82 -6.14 -12.32
C ASP A 131 8.59 -5.63 -10.90
N HIS A 132 9.67 -5.31 -10.19
CA HIS A 132 9.61 -4.78 -8.84
C HIS A 132 10.13 -3.35 -8.76
N ALA A 133 9.45 -2.49 -7.99
CA ALA A 133 9.96 -1.21 -7.56
C ALA A 133 9.85 -1.11 -6.03
N PHE A 134 10.83 -0.47 -5.40
CA PHE A 134 10.90 -0.43 -3.96
C PHE A 134 10.53 0.94 -3.39
N CYS A 135 9.84 0.92 -2.27
CA CYS A 135 9.48 2.13 -1.54
C CYS A 135 10.73 2.82 -0.99
N ASN A 136 11.20 3.88 -1.67
CA ASN A 136 12.36 4.63 -1.23
C ASN A 136 12.16 5.31 0.14
N ALA A 137 10.93 5.57 0.57
CA ALA A 137 10.67 6.09 1.92
C ALA A 137 11.12 5.12 3.03
N HIS A 138 11.01 3.80 2.82
CA HIS A 138 11.55 2.80 3.74
C HIS A 138 13.08 2.78 3.72
N LEU A 139 13.70 2.83 2.55
CA LEU A 139 15.15 2.90 2.42
C LEU A 139 15.72 4.16 3.06
N LEU A 140 15.08 5.31 2.85
CA LEU A 140 15.49 6.58 3.50
C LEU A 140 15.45 6.49 5.02
N ARG A 141 14.42 5.85 5.62
CA ARG A 141 14.37 5.67 7.09
C ARG A 141 15.53 4.81 7.60
N GLU A 142 15.90 3.75 6.87
CA GLU A 142 17.04 2.91 7.24
C GLU A 142 18.37 3.65 7.05
N LEU A 143 18.53 4.42 5.99
CA LEU A 143 19.71 5.26 5.75
C LEU A 143 19.88 6.35 6.81
N ILE A 144 18.78 7.04 7.19
CA ILE A 144 18.77 8.05 8.25
C ILE A 144 19.24 7.41 9.57
N PHE A 145 18.71 6.25 9.94
CA PHE A 145 19.15 5.52 11.12
C PHE A 145 20.66 5.20 11.09
N LEU A 146 21.18 4.75 9.93
CA LEU A 146 22.61 4.46 9.80
C LEU A 146 23.48 5.71 9.89
N TRP A 147 23.01 6.82 9.34
CA TRP A 147 23.73 8.11 9.41
C TRP A 147 23.69 8.67 10.83
N GLU A 148 22.53 8.81 11.44
CA GLU A 148 22.35 9.48 12.74
C GLU A 148 22.86 8.65 13.92
N GLU A 149 22.59 7.32 13.92
CA GLU A 149 22.92 6.45 15.05
C GLU A 149 24.24 5.69 14.87
N GLN A 150 24.76 5.55 13.64
CA GLN A 150 25.98 4.79 13.35
C GLN A 150 27.05 5.60 12.60
N ASN A 151 26.87 6.89 12.42
CA ASN A 151 27.81 7.82 11.75
C ASN A 151 28.28 7.36 10.36
N GLN A 152 27.43 6.63 9.60
CA GLN A 152 27.75 6.10 8.28
C GLN A 152 27.66 7.23 7.22
N GLN A 153 28.80 7.70 6.73
CA GLN A 153 28.85 8.84 5.80
C GLN A 153 28.28 8.51 4.41
N TRP A 154 28.51 7.27 3.95
CA TRP A 154 27.92 6.80 2.70
C TRP A 154 26.39 6.86 2.73
N ALA A 155 25.76 6.58 3.91
CA ALA A 155 24.32 6.64 4.06
C ALA A 155 23.77 8.05 3.86
N LYS A 156 24.43 9.07 4.42
CA LYS A 156 24.07 10.48 4.18
C LYS A 156 24.19 10.84 2.70
N THR A 157 25.30 10.44 2.07
CA THR A 157 25.54 10.70 0.64
C THR A 157 24.45 10.02 -0.23
N MET A 158 24.01 8.80 0.12
CA MET A 158 22.94 8.10 -0.59
C MET A 158 21.58 8.77 -0.39
N ILE A 159 21.27 9.26 0.83
CA ILE A 159 20.06 10.07 1.09
C ILE A 159 20.01 11.27 0.14
N ASP A 160 21.08 12.07 0.13
CA ASP A 160 21.14 13.27 -0.68
C ASP A 160 21.01 12.95 -2.17
N HIS A 161 21.63 11.85 -2.60
CA HIS A 161 21.59 11.40 -3.98
C HIS A 161 20.17 10.98 -4.41
N LEU A 162 19.48 10.13 -3.62
CA LEU A 162 18.10 9.71 -3.92
C LEU A 162 17.13 10.90 -3.93
N LEU A 163 17.30 11.88 -3.04
CA LEU A 163 16.49 13.09 -3.02
C LEU A 163 16.80 14.02 -4.20
N ALA A 164 18.06 14.10 -4.65
CA ALA A 164 18.44 14.85 -5.85
C ALA A 164 17.78 14.25 -7.11
N ILE A 165 17.79 12.92 -7.26
CA ILE A 165 17.09 12.23 -8.34
C ILE A 165 15.57 12.53 -8.28
N LYS A 166 14.94 12.42 -7.10
CA LYS A 166 13.52 12.75 -6.91
C LYS A 166 13.20 14.18 -7.37
N THR A 167 14.07 15.13 -7.03
CA THR A 167 13.91 16.54 -7.43
C THR A 167 14.04 16.70 -8.94
N ALA A 168 15.02 16.05 -9.56
CA ALA A 168 15.22 16.08 -11.02
C ALA A 168 14.00 15.49 -11.76
N VAL A 169 13.47 14.37 -11.30
CA VAL A 169 12.24 13.77 -11.86
C VAL A 169 11.05 14.72 -11.72
N ALA A 170 10.89 15.38 -10.56
CA ALA A 170 9.80 16.33 -10.36
C ALA A 170 9.92 17.54 -11.30
N ALA A 171 11.13 18.05 -11.50
CA ALA A 171 11.40 19.15 -12.44
C ALA A 171 11.14 18.73 -13.88
N ALA A 172 11.58 17.54 -14.30
CA ALA A 172 11.33 17.00 -15.64
C ALA A 172 9.83 16.84 -15.93
N ARG A 173 9.06 16.31 -14.96
CA ARG A 173 7.59 16.23 -15.06
C ARG A 173 6.94 17.60 -15.21
N ALA A 174 7.38 18.60 -14.42
CA ALA A 174 6.87 19.96 -14.49
C ALA A 174 7.17 20.63 -15.83
N ALA A 175 8.29 20.25 -16.47
CA ALA A 175 8.68 20.68 -17.81
C ALA A 175 7.98 19.90 -18.94
N GLY A 176 7.09 18.95 -18.62
CA GLY A 176 6.33 18.14 -19.58
C GLY A 176 7.15 17.04 -20.25
N LEU A 177 8.31 16.66 -19.69
CA LEU A 177 9.11 15.55 -20.20
C LEU A 177 8.49 14.21 -19.79
N ALA A 178 8.61 13.22 -20.68
CA ALA A 178 8.17 11.86 -20.43
C ALA A 178 9.23 11.01 -19.68
N ALA A 179 10.50 11.40 -19.73
CA ALA A 179 11.63 10.73 -19.09
C ALA A 179 12.76 11.73 -18.82
N LEU A 180 13.70 11.37 -17.96
CA LEU A 180 14.97 12.10 -17.83
C LEU A 180 15.82 11.88 -19.09
N PRO A 181 16.66 12.86 -19.47
CA PRO A 181 17.68 12.68 -20.50
C PRO A 181 18.61 11.50 -20.20
N ALA A 182 19.04 10.77 -21.23
CA ALA A 182 19.89 9.57 -21.04
C ALA A 182 21.19 9.88 -20.26
N ALA A 183 21.82 11.03 -20.53
CA ALA A 183 23.03 11.42 -19.82
C ALA A 183 22.81 11.62 -18.31
N ASP A 184 21.64 12.14 -17.91
CA ASP A 184 21.28 12.31 -16.50
C ASP A 184 21.00 10.94 -15.84
N LEU A 185 20.31 10.03 -16.56
CA LEU A 185 20.07 8.66 -16.09
C LEU A 185 21.38 7.93 -15.82
N ASP A 186 22.33 7.99 -16.75
CA ASP A 186 23.65 7.36 -16.61
C ASP A 186 24.47 8.03 -15.49
N GLY A 187 24.43 9.34 -15.39
CA GLY A 187 25.09 10.09 -14.33
C GLY A 187 24.59 9.71 -12.94
N PHE A 188 23.26 9.67 -12.77
CA PHE A 188 22.65 9.27 -11.50
C PHE A 188 22.94 7.80 -11.17
N HIS A 189 22.83 6.91 -12.14
CA HIS A 189 23.11 5.49 -11.93
C HIS A 189 24.57 5.24 -11.53
N ASN A 190 25.52 5.83 -12.25
CA ASN A 190 26.94 5.70 -11.95
C ASN A 190 27.29 6.25 -10.57
N ARG A 191 26.72 7.40 -10.21
CA ARG A 191 26.92 7.99 -8.88
C ARG A 191 26.35 7.09 -7.76
N TYR A 192 25.17 6.51 -7.98
CA TYR A 192 24.57 5.54 -7.06
C TYR A 192 25.51 4.35 -6.80
N LEU A 193 26.10 3.78 -7.83
CA LEU A 193 27.04 2.65 -7.70
C LEU A 193 28.29 3.05 -6.92
N GLN A 194 28.87 4.23 -7.21
CA GLN A 194 30.05 4.74 -6.48
C GLN A 194 29.73 4.92 -4.98
N ILE A 195 28.56 5.42 -4.62
CA ILE A 195 28.18 5.58 -3.22
C ILE A 195 28.01 4.23 -2.54
N ALA A 196 27.43 3.24 -3.20
CA ALA A 196 27.29 1.90 -2.66
C ALA A 196 28.68 1.24 -2.45
N GLU A 197 29.61 1.43 -3.38
CA GLU A 197 30.98 0.94 -3.27
C GLU A 197 31.74 1.61 -2.10
N ALA A 198 31.62 2.93 -1.94
CA ALA A 198 32.15 3.63 -0.78
C ALA A 198 31.56 3.09 0.54
N GLY A 199 30.26 2.76 0.55
CA GLY A 199 29.62 2.11 1.67
C GLY A 199 30.21 0.75 2.02
N TYR A 200 30.55 -0.07 1.03
CA TYR A 200 31.24 -1.33 1.26
C TYR A 200 32.65 -1.15 1.82
N ALA A 201 33.39 -0.12 1.39
CA ALA A 201 34.70 0.21 1.94
C ALA A 201 34.60 0.63 3.42
N GLU A 202 33.55 1.39 3.78
CA GLU A 202 33.24 1.79 5.16
C GLU A 202 32.76 0.61 6.04
N ASN A 203 32.19 -0.43 5.42
CA ASN A 203 31.65 -1.64 6.08
C ASN A 203 32.28 -2.90 5.53
N PRO A 204 33.57 -3.18 5.79
CA PRO A 204 34.23 -4.38 5.30
C PRO A 204 33.56 -5.64 5.86
N ALA A 205 33.63 -6.75 5.10
CA ALA A 205 33.13 -8.03 5.57
C ALA A 205 33.86 -8.43 6.85
N THR A 206 33.13 -8.65 7.94
CA THR A 206 33.69 -9.20 9.17
C THR A 206 34.21 -10.61 8.89
N GLN A 207 35.51 -10.83 9.11
CA GLN A 207 36.08 -12.16 9.05
C GLN A 207 35.37 -13.14 10.02
N PRO A 208 35.10 -14.37 9.62
CA PRO A 208 34.43 -15.29 10.51
C PRO A 208 35.30 -15.55 11.76
N PRO A 209 34.76 -15.39 12.99
CA PRO A 209 35.48 -15.86 14.17
C PRO A 209 35.67 -17.37 14.09
N VAL A 210 36.83 -17.85 14.55
CA VAL A 210 37.27 -19.24 14.58
C VAL A 210 36.44 -20.16 15.50
N GLN A 211 35.20 -19.80 15.84
CA GLN A 211 34.35 -20.59 16.76
C GLN A 211 33.32 -21.47 16.06
N PRO A 212 32.93 -22.61 16.66
CA PRO A 212 32.13 -23.65 16.01
C PRO A 212 30.71 -23.18 15.65
N LYS A 213 30.21 -23.75 14.55
CA LYS A 213 28.90 -23.44 13.91
C LYS A 213 27.73 -23.52 14.88
N ARG A 214 27.16 -22.39 15.28
CA ARG A 214 25.76 -22.32 15.75
C ARG A 214 24.82 -22.50 14.53
N ARG A 215 23.75 -23.30 14.68
CA ARG A 215 22.72 -23.47 13.66
C ARG A 215 22.06 -22.11 13.36
N GLY A 216 21.99 -21.71 12.09
CA GLY A 216 21.34 -20.51 11.58
C GLY A 216 22.29 -19.56 10.83
N ARG A 217 21.70 -18.72 9.93
CA ARG A 217 22.45 -17.66 9.22
C ARG A 217 22.94 -16.63 10.24
N ARG A 218 24.23 -16.28 10.21
CA ARG A 218 24.80 -15.24 11.07
C ARG A 218 24.10 -13.90 10.82
N LYS A 219 23.81 -13.17 11.90
CA LYS A 219 23.35 -11.79 11.80
C LYS A 219 24.46 -10.94 11.19
N GLN A 220 24.23 -10.50 9.96
CA GLN A 220 25.07 -9.51 9.29
C GLN A 220 24.78 -8.11 9.86
N ASN A 221 25.75 -7.19 9.77
CA ASN A 221 25.56 -5.78 10.13
C ASN A 221 24.39 -5.17 9.32
N LYS A 222 23.58 -4.31 9.94
CA LYS A 222 22.46 -3.63 9.29
C LYS A 222 22.92 -2.80 8.08
N ALA A 223 24.03 -2.07 8.20
CA ALA A 223 24.58 -1.29 7.10
C ALA A 223 24.91 -2.18 5.89
N ARG A 224 25.52 -3.34 6.13
CA ARG A 224 25.88 -4.27 5.06
C ARG A 224 24.63 -4.93 4.43
N ASN A 225 23.63 -5.28 5.23
CA ASN A 225 22.37 -5.79 4.69
C ASN A 225 21.68 -4.76 3.78
N LEU A 226 21.76 -3.49 4.13
CA LEU A 226 21.20 -2.42 3.32
C LEU A 226 22.02 -2.23 2.04
N LEU A 227 23.36 -2.25 2.13
CA LEU A 227 24.26 -2.19 0.97
C LEU A 227 24.03 -3.34 -0.01
N ASP A 228 23.83 -4.56 0.50
CA ASP A 228 23.52 -5.71 -0.36
C ASP A 228 22.21 -5.47 -1.14
N ARG A 229 21.17 -4.92 -0.51
CA ARG A 229 19.94 -4.53 -1.22
C ARG A 229 20.17 -3.46 -2.29
N PHE A 230 21.00 -2.46 -2.00
CA PHE A 230 21.38 -1.44 -2.97
C PHE A 230 22.15 -2.02 -4.17
N ARG A 231 23.05 -2.97 -3.93
CA ARG A 231 23.81 -3.65 -4.98
C ARG A 231 22.94 -4.59 -5.82
N ASP A 232 22.10 -5.39 -5.16
CA ASP A 232 21.37 -6.49 -5.80
C ASP A 232 20.09 -6.02 -6.51
N HIS A 233 19.56 -4.83 -6.18
CA HIS A 233 18.29 -4.34 -6.69
C HIS A 233 18.32 -2.87 -7.18
N PRO A 234 19.36 -2.40 -7.88
CA PRO A 234 19.45 -1.00 -8.31
C PRO A 234 18.31 -0.62 -9.25
N GLU A 235 17.90 -1.53 -10.15
CA GLU A 235 16.82 -1.27 -11.12
C GLU A 235 15.48 -0.98 -10.45
N GLY A 236 15.12 -1.73 -9.41
CA GLY A 236 13.88 -1.52 -8.67
C GLY A 236 13.92 -0.27 -7.78
N ILE A 237 15.07 0.03 -7.18
CA ILE A 237 15.26 1.24 -6.34
C ILE A 237 15.20 2.52 -7.18
N LEU A 238 15.78 2.49 -8.37
CA LEU A 238 15.88 3.61 -9.30
C LEU A 238 14.76 3.60 -10.38
N ALA A 239 13.79 2.69 -10.30
CA ALA A 239 12.72 2.57 -11.30
C ALA A 239 12.00 3.90 -11.56
N PHE A 240 11.74 4.70 -10.52
CA PHE A 240 11.02 5.97 -10.58
C PHE A 240 11.70 7.05 -11.43
N MET A 241 13.01 6.95 -11.70
CA MET A 241 13.71 7.90 -12.56
C MET A 241 13.67 7.47 -14.04
N ARG A 242 13.48 6.17 -14.31
CA ARG A 242 13.42 5.60 -15.67
C ARG A 242 12.01 5.58 -16.24
N ASP A 243 11.02 5.46 -15.36
CA ASP A 243 9.60 5.41 -15.69
C ASP A 243 8.84 6.31 -14.73
N PHE A 244 8.30 7.41 -15.26
CA PHE A 244 7.58 8.38 -14.45
C PHE A 244 6.22 7.90 -13.94
N ALA A 245 5.68 6.79 -14.46
CA ALA A 245 4.50 6.14 -13.89
C ALA A 245 4.81 5.50 -12.52
N VAL A 246 6.08 5.13 -12.28
CA VAL A 246 6.53 4.54 -11.01
C VAL A 246 6.70 5.64 -9.95
N PRO A 247 6.02 5.55 -8.81
CA PRO A 247 6.20 6.52 -7.73
C PRO A 247 7.54 6.31 -7.01
N PHE A 248 8.09 7.39 -6.42
CA PHE A 248 9.28 7.32 -5.58
C PHE A 248 9.07 6.46 -4.33
N ASP A 249 7.85 6.41 -3.81
CA ASP A 249 7.50 5.67 -2.59
C ASP A 249 6.13 4.99 -2.73
N ASN A 250 5.81 4.09 -1.80
CA ASN A 250 4.51 3.40 -1.73
C ASN A 250 3.50 4.11 -0.81
N ASN A 251 3.65 5.40 -0.60
CA ASN A 251 2.82 6.17 0.34
C ASN A 251 1.32 6.12 0.02
N GLN A 252 0.93 5.88 -1.23
CA GLN A 252 -0.49 5.76 -1.59
C GLN A 252 -1.10 4.50 -0.96
N SER A 253 -0.45 3.34 -1.09
CA SER A 253 -0.91 2.09 -0.45
C SER A 253 -0.89 2.20 1.07
N GLU A 254 0.16 2.82 1.64
CA GLU A 254 0.23 3.10 3.08
C GLU A 254 -0.95 3.98 3.55
N ARG A 255 -1.30 5.05 2.80
CA ARG A 255 -2.45 5.90 3.12
C ARG A 255 -3.76 5.13 3.03
N ASP A 256 -3.91 4.30 2.01
CA ASP A 256 -5.10 3.48 1.83
C ASP A 256 -5.28 2.48 2.99
N LEU A 257 -4.19 1.94 3.55
CA LEU A 257 -4.22 1.06 4.73
C LEU A 257 -4.32 1.79 6.07
N ARG A 258 -3.81 3.02 6.18
CA ARG A 258 -3.79 3.79 7.45
C ARG A 258 -5.18 3.95 8.04
N MET A 259 -6.21 4.05 7.19
CA MET A 259 -7.60 4.16 7.62
C MET A 259 -8.04 2.97 8.49
N MET A 260 -7.49 1.77 8.28
CA MET A 260 -7.79 0.58 9.10
C MET A 260 -7.32 0.75 10.55
N LYS A 261 -6.13 1.33 10.75
CA LYS A 261 -5.60 1.60 12.09
C LYS A 261 -6.44 2.64 12.83
N LEU A 262 -6.91 3.67 12.10
CA LEU A 262 -7.82 4.67 12.67
C LEU A 262 -9.17 4.05 13.02
N ARG A 263 -9.76 3.26 12.12
CA ARG A 263 -11.01 2.56 12.38
C ARG A 263 -10.92 1.67 13.62
N GLN A 264 -9.83 0.92 13.80
CA GLN A 264 -9.64 0.09 14.99
C GLN A 264 -9.58 0.90 16.29
N LYS A 265 -8.97 2.10 16.26
CA LYS A 265 -8.91 3.00 17.41
C LYS A 265 -10.26 3.59 17.76
N ILE A 266 -11.12 3.85 16.76
CA ILE A 266 -12.42 4.53 16.92
C ILE A 266 -13.53 3.52 17.21
N SER A 267 -13.60 2.44 16.42
CA SER A 267 -14.73 1.49 16.42
C SER A 267 -14.36 0.07 16.90
N GLY A 268 -13.14 -0.12 17.41
CA GLY A 268 -12.69 -1.42 17.91
C GLY A 268 -12.50 -2.47 16.81
N THR A 269 -12.55 -3.74 17.20
CA THR A 269 -12.33 -4.89 16.31
C THR A 269 -13.59 -5.28 15.54
N PHE A 270 -13.42 -6.09 14.50
CA PHE A 270 -14.55 -6.69 13.79
C PHE A 270 -15.12 -7.88 14.59
N ARG A 271 -16.46 -7.95 14.71
CA ARG A 271 -17.16 -9.02 15.44
C ARG A 271 -17.27 -10.33 14.61
N SER A 272 -17.13 -10.24 13.28
CA SER A 272 -17.11 -11.39 12.37
C SER A 272 -16.13 -11.16 11.20
N PHE A 273 -15.71 -12.24 10.57
CA PHE A 273 -14.88 -12.16 9.36
C PHE A 273 -15.68 -11.60 8.17
N ASP A 274 -16.97 -11.98 8.05
CA ASP A 274 -17.85 -11.45 7.00
C ASP A 274 -17.99 -9.92 7.09
N ALA A 275 -18.14 -9.38 8.31
CA ALA A 275 -18.17 -7.93 8.50
C ALA A 275 -16.86 -7.23 8.09
N LEU A 276 -15.72 -7.92 8.20
CA LEU A 276 -14.43 -7.43 7.69
C LEU A 276 -14.41 -7.45 6.16
N VAL A 277 -14.91 -8.52 5.53
CA VAL A 277 -15.01 -8.64 4.06
C VAL A 277 -15.95 -7.56 3.51
N ASP A 278 -17.12 -7.38 4.12
CA ASP A 278 -18.07 -6.31 3.75
C ASP A 278 -17.42 -4.93 3.82
N PHE A 279 -16.71 -4.66 4.90
CA PHE A 279 -15.97 -3.41 5.07
C PHE A 279 -14.90 -3.23 3.98
N CYS A 280 -14.13 -4.26 3.65
CA CYS A 280 -13.10 -4.22 2.61
C CYS A 280 -13.70 -3.83 1.26
N ARG A 281 -14.80 -4.48 0.87
CA ARG A 281 -15.51 -4.23 -0.40
C ARG A 281 -16.06 -2.81 -0.47
N ILE A 282 -16.80 -2.38 0.56
CA ILE A 282 -17.35 -1.02 0.62
C ILE A 282 -16.24 0.02 0.59
N ARG A 283 -15.18 -0.21 1.36
CA ARG A 283 -14.08 0.74 1.46
C ARG A 283 -13.25 0.82 0.19
N GLY A 284 -12.98 -0.30 -0.47
CA GLY A 284 -12.32 -0.36 -1.77
C GLY A 284 -13.09 0.40 -2.84
N TYR A 285 -14.40 0.16 -2.90
CA TYR A 285 -15.29 0.88 -3.80
C TYR A 285 -15.28 2.41 -3.55
N VAL A 286 -15.45 2.82 -2.29
CA VAL A 286 -15.46 4.26 -1.95
C VAL A 286 -14.11 4.90 -2.22
N SER A 287 -13.01 4.22 -1.93
CA SER A 287 -11.66 4.71 -2.23
C SER A 287 -11.46 4.88 -3.73
N THR A 288 -11.85 3.88 -4.53
CA THR A 288 -11.81 3.92 -6.00
C THR A 288 -12.67 5.06 -6.54
N ALA A 289 -13.92 5.19 -6.10
CA ALA A 289 -14.80 6.26 -6.53
C ALA A 289 -14.19 7.65 -6.26
N ARG A 290 -13.59 7.84 -5.08
CA ARG A 290 -12.92 9.10 -4.72
C ARG A 290 -11.68 9.39 -5.57
N LYS A 291 -10.88 8.39 -5.88
CA LYS A 291 -9.74 8.52 -6.79
C LYS A 291 -10.18 8.97 -8.18
N ASN A 292 -11.41 8.63 -8.57
CA ASN A 292 -12.04 9.05 -9.82
C ASN A 292 -12.92 10.31 -9.68
N GLY A 293 -12.73 11.10 -8.64
CA GLY A 293 -13.37 12.41 -8.46
C GLY A 293 -14.81 12.37 -7.92
N LEU A 294 -15.36 11.21 -7.57
CA LEU A 294 -16.72 11.09 -7.05
C LEU A 294 -16.77 11.36 -5.55
N ASN A 295 -17.88 11.95 -5.10
CA ASN A 295 -18.18 12.06 -3.68
C ASN A 295 -18.53 10.69 -3.09
N ALA A 296 -18.01 10.38 -1.88
CA ALA A 296 -18.20 9.07 -1.22
C ALA A 296 -19.68 8.75 -0.96
N LEU A 297 -20.49 9.73 -0.52
CA LEU A 297 -21.91 9.53 -0.24
C LEU A 297 -22.70 9.32 -1.53
N ASP A 298 -22.38 10.04 -2.60
CA ASP A 298 -23.03 9.87 -3.90
C ASP A 298 -22.70 8.52 -4.53
N ALA A 299 -21.44 8.06 -4.41
CA ALA A 299 -21.05 6.73 -4.84
C ALA A 299 -21.86 5.64 -4.10
N LEU A 300 -21.99 5.73 -2.78
CA LEU A 300 -22.80 4.80 -1.98
C LEU A 300 -24.29 4.89 -2.33
N ARG A 301 -24.80 6.10 -2.60
CA ARG A 301 -26.19 6.28 -3.02
C ARG A 301 -26.46 5.58 -4.36
N ARG A 302 -25.58 5.73 -5.33
CA ARG A 302 -25.66 5.04 -6.62
C ARG A 302 -25.66 3.53 -6.46
N ALA A 303 -24.81 2.98 -5.57
CA ALA A 303 -24.77 1.55 -5.26
C ALA A 303 -26.14 1.04 -4.76
N PHE A 304 -26.83 1.79 -3.88
CA PHE A 304 -28.18 1.43 -3.40
C PHE A 304 -29.27 1.61 -4.46
N LEU A 305 -29.08 2.46 -5.46
CA LEU A 305 -30.00 2.61 -6.58
C LEU A 305 -29.84 1.53 -7.66
N GLY A 306 -28.80 0.67 -7.54
CA GLY A 306 -28.47 -0.36 -8.55
C GLY A 306 -27.62 0.15 -9.70
N GLU A 307 -27.08 1.36 -9.59
CA GLU A 307 -26.26 2.04 -10.60
C GLU A 307 -24.89 2.43 -10.03
N PRO A 308 -24.12 1.48 -9.45
CA PRO A 308 -22.82 1.80 -8.87
C PRO A 308 -21.89 2.41 -9.93
N PHE A 309 -20.97 3.26 -9.48
CA PHE A 309 -19.87 3.69 -10.33
C PHE A 309 -18.97 2.47 -10.65
N VAL A 310 -18.71 2.26 -11.93
CA VAL A 310 -17.79 1.23 -12.42
C VAL A 310 -16.58 1.93 -13.01
N PRO A 311 -15.35 1.72 -12.48
CA PRO A 311 -14.16 2.33 -13.06
C PRO A 311 -13.89 1.74 -14.45
N ALA A 312 -13.39 2.59 -15.35
CA ALA A 312 -12.86 2.14 -16.65
C ALA A 312 -11.41 1.70 -16.50
N ALA A 313 -10.91 0.95 -17.50
CA ALA A 313 -9.48 0.72 -17.63
C ALA A 313 -8.77 2.06 -17.84
N ASP A 314 -7.57 2.19 -17.23
CA ASP A 314 -6.73 3.36 -17.47
C ASP A 314 -6.25 3.30 -18.92
N THR A 315 -6.65 4.27 -19.73
CA THR A 315 -6.28 4.38 -21.14
C THR A 315 -5.32 5.53 -21.40
N SER A 316 -4.73 6.11 -20.31
CA SER A 316 -3.83 7.27 -20.41
C SER A 316 -2.38 6.92 -20.12
#